data_c420c998168b788b275b221b4071bf6d
#
_entry.id   c420c998168b788b275b221b4071bf6d
#
_cell.length_a   1.000
_cell.length_b   1.000
_cell.length_c   1.000
_cell.angle_alpha   90.00
_cell.angle_beta   90.00
_cell.angle_gamma   90.00
#
_symmetry.space_group_name_H-M   'P 1'
#
loop_
_entity.id
_entity.type
_entity.pdbx_description
1 polymer ?
#
loop_
_entity_poly.entity_id
_entity_poly.type
_entity_poly.pdbx_seq_one_letter_code
_entity_poly.pdbx_strand_id
1 'polypeptide(L)'
;DEAKRHWEGIARYFRAMAYSTLAKYYGGVPYYDKVTDPADPALYKDRDSYLYVAQKIQEDFQYALDNVRTNDTKRQVNKYVVGAYMSREMLYHATWLKYHGTTVGPTSEKVADGDIKNLLQGAINGAEAVMNSGIYSIGNTYNALFTTDDLANNPEVIWYREYTSG
;
A
#
# COMPACT_ATOMS: atom_id res chain seq x y z
N ASP A 1 -10.36 -0.11 -21.46
CA ASP A 1 -9.77 1.21 -21.63
C ASP A 1 -8.66 1.41 -20.59
N GLU A 2 -7.46 1.78 -21.04
CA GLU A 2 -6.28 1.98 -20.17
C GLU A 2 -6.52 3.11 -19.17
N ALA A 3 -7.09 4.23 -19.61
CA ALA A 3 -7.36 5.37 -18.73
C ALA A 3 -8.28 4.98 -17.57
N LYS A 4 -9.32 4.20 -17.83
CA LYS A 4 -10.22 3.68 -16.80
C LYS A 4 -9.47 2.82 -15.78
N ARG A 5 -8.63 1.89 -16.25
CA ARG A 5 -7.84 1.03 -15.37
C ARG A 5 -6.84 1.82 -14.52
N HIS A 6 -6.21 2.85 -15.10
CA HIS A 6 -5.33 3.73 -14.36
C HIS A 6 -6.03 4.43 -13.20
N TRP A 7 -7.16 5.09 -13.47
CA TRP A 7 -7.90 5.80 -12.42
C TRP A 7 -8.53 4.87 -11.38
N GLU A 8 -8.98 3.68 -11.81
CA GLU A 8 -9.40 2.64 -10.86
C GLU A 8 -8.21 2.17 -10.00
N GLY A 9 -7.03 2.02 -10.60
CA GLY A 9 -5.81 1.69 -9.87
C GLY A 9 -5.45 2.74 -8.82
N ILE A 10 -5.54 4.03 -9.16
CA ILE A 10 -5.34 5.13 -8.21
C ILE A 10 -6.35 5.05 -7.05
N ALA A 11 -7.63 4.83 -7.35
CA ALA A 11 -8.67 4.71 -6.32
C ALA A 11 -8.41 3.51 -5.39
N ARG A 12 -8.03 2.36 -5.96
CA ARG A 12 -7.68 1.16 -5.19
C ARG A 12 -6.43 1.37 -4.33
N TYR A 13 -5.40 2.04 -4.84
CA TYR A 13 -4.23 2.43 -4.05
C TYR A 13 -4.63 3.21 -2.80
N PHE A 14 -5.46 4.24 -2.94
CA PHE A 14 -5.91 5.02 -1.78
C PHE A 14 -6.81 4.20 -0.84
N ARG A 15 -7.64 3.30 -1.36
CA ARG A 15 -8.42 2.38 -0.55
C ARG A 15 -7.51 1.45 0.25
N ALA A 16 -6.49 0.86 -0.38
CA ALA A 16 -5.50 0.04 0.30
C ALA A 16 -4.81 0.80 1.43
N MET A 17 -4.39 2.04 1.19
CA MET A 17 -3.76 2.90 2.20
C MET A 17 -4.71 3.21 3.37
N ALA A 18 -5.98 3.51 3.08
CA ALA A 18 -6.99 3.77 4.11
C ALA A 18 -7.24 2.54 4.97
N TYR A 19 -7.45 1.36 4.35
CA TYR A 19 -7.63 0.11 5.09
C TYR A 19 -6.37 -0.33 5.82
N SER A 20 -5.18 -0.09 5.26
CA SER A 20 -3.92 -0.33 5.96
C SER A 20 -3.84 0.49 7.25
N THR A 21 -4.20 1.76 7.19
CA THR A 21 -4.25 2.62 8.36
C THR A 21 -5.27 2.12 9.39
N LEU A 22 -6.48 1.79 8.96
CA LEU A 22 -7.53 1.24 9.85
C LEU A 22 -7.08 -0.07 10.51
N ALA A 23 -6.48 -0.98 9.73
CA ALA A 23 -6.01 -2.26 10.23
C ALA A 23 -4.87 -2.12 11.24
N LYS A 24 -3.97 -1.15 11.08
CA LYS A 24 -2.91 -0.84 12.04
C LYS A 24 -3.44 -0.36 13.38
N TYR A 25 -4.51 0.43 13.38
CA TYR A 25 -5.09 0.96 14.62
C TYR A 25 -6.09 0.01 15.28
N TYR A 26 -6.87 -0.72 14.49
CA TYR A 26 -8.04 -1.44 14.99
C TYR A 26 -7.99 -2.96 14.76
N GLY A 27 -6.99 -3.48 14.05
CA GLY A 27 -6.96 -4.87 13.61
C GLY A 27 -7.96 -5.13 12.49
N GLY A 28 -8.75 -6.21 12.59
CA GLY A 28 -9.83 -6.46 11.66
C GLY A 28 -10.89 -5.36 11.72
N VAL A 29 -11.42 -4.98 10.56
CA VAL A 29 -12.48 -3.97 10.39
C VAL A 29 -13.44 -4.43 9.32
N PRO A 30 -14.70 -3.95 9.28
CA PRO A 30 -15.60 -4.22 8.17
C PRO A 30 -14.99 -3.71 6.85
N TYR A 31 -14.80 -4.60 5.88
CA TYR A 31 -14.28 -4.24 4.56
C TYR A 31 -15.42 -4.01 3.56
N TYR A 32 -15.40 -2.87 2.88
CA TYR A 32 -16.36 -2.51 1.85
C TYR A 32 -15.63 -2.19 0.54
N ASP A 33 -16.04 -2.85 -0.53
CA ASP A 33 -15.50 -2.64 -1.89
C ASP A 33 -16.47 -1.93 -2.83
N LYS A 34 -17.68 -1.59 -2.33
CA LYS A 34 -18.76 -0.95 -3.07
C LYS A 34 -19.27 0.28 -2.32
N VAL A 35 -19.81 1.20 -3.09
CA VAL A 35 -20.68 2.25 -2.53
C VAL A 35 -21.94 1.57 -2.03
N THR A 36 -22.24 1.76 -0.77
CA THR A 36 -23.38 1.13 -0.08
C THR A 36 -24.43 2.21 0.20
N ASP A 37 -25.69 1.86 -0.02
CA ASP A 37 -26.80 2.74 0.36
C ASP A 37 -26.79 2.94 1.89
N PRO A 38 -27.02 4.16 2.41
CA PRO A 38 -27.05 4.41 3.85
C PRO A 38 -28.07 3.55 4.62
N ALA A 39 -29.09 3.05 3.95
CA ALA A 39 -30.08 2.14 4.53
C ALA A 39 -29.74 0.66 4.40
N ASP A 40 -28.62 0.30 3.74
CA ASP A 40 -28.23 -1.08 3.52
C ASP A 40 -27.76 -1.73 4.84
N PRO A 41 -28.40 -2.85 5.28
CA PRO A 41 -27.98 -3.59 6.45
C PRO A 41 -26.51 -4.05 6.42
N ALA A 42 -25.91 -4.17 5.22
CA ALA A 42 -24.50 -4.52 5.06
C ALA A 42 -23.55 -3.51 5.74
N LEU A 43 -24.00 -2.27 5.99
CA LEU A 43 -23.22 -1.29 6.76
C LEU A 43 -23.01 -1.66 8.23
N TYR A 44 -23.86 -2.55 8.76
CA TYR A 44 -23.86 -2.98 10.15
C TYR A 44 -23.28 -4.38 10.36
N LYS A 45 -22.54 -4.90 9.37
CA LYS A 45 -21.87 -6.20 9.49
C LYS A 45 -20.80 -6.18 10.58
N ASP A 46 -20.52 -7.36 11.13
CA ASP A 46 -19.41 -7.57 12.05
C ASP A 46 -18.06 -7.28 11.39
N ARG A 47 -17.02 -7.17 12.22
CA ARG A 47 -15.65 -6.98 11.77
C ARG A 47 -15.17 -8.19 10.96
N ASP A 48 -14.57 -7.93 9.82
CA ASP A 48 -13.80 -8.93 9.09
C ASP A 48 -12.48 -9.22 9.84
N SER A 49 -11.93 -10.42 9.68
CA SER A 49 -10.65 -10.76 10.32
C SER A 49 -9.51 -9.88 9.79
N TYR A 50 -8.49 -9.68 10.62
CA TYR A 50 -7.31 -8.91 10.17
C TYR A 50 -6.64 -9.55 8.94
N LEU A 51 -6.56 -10.90 8.90
CA LEU A 51 -6.02 -11.61 7.73
C LEU A 51 -6.81 -11.27 6.46
N TYR A 52 -8.14 -11.34 6.52
CA TYR A 52 -8.99 -11.02 5.38
C TYR A 52 -8.78 -9.57 4.90
N VAL A 53 -8.74 -8.62 5.83
CA VAL A 53 -8.48 -7.21 5.50
C VAL A 53 -7.10 -7.03 4.86
N ALA A 54 -6.05 -7.69 5.39
CA ALA A 54 -4.70 -7.65 4.83
C ALA A 54 -4.64 -8.24 3.40
N GLN A 55 -5.37 -9.32 3.15
CA GLN A 55 -5.49 -9.90 1.80
C GLN A 55 -6.18 -8.92 0.83
N LYS A 56 -7.23 -8.23 1.28
CA LYS A 56 -7.91 -7.20 0.46
C LYS A 56 -7.03 -5.99 0.18
N ILE A 57 -6.23 -5.57 1.15
CA ILE A 57 -5.21 -4.53 0.96
C ILE A 57 -4.21 -4.96 -0.12
N GLN A 58 -3.74 -6.21 -0.07
CA GLN A 58 -2.82 -6.76 -1.08
C GLN A 58 -3.46 -6.81 -2.48
N GLU A 59 -4.70 -7.26 -2.60
CA GLU A 59 -5.44 -7.30 -3.87
C GLU A 59 -5.53 -5.89 -4.50
N ASP A 60 -5.84 -4.88 -3.70
CA ASP A 60 -5.95 -3.50 -4.16
C ASP A 60 -4.59 -2.91 -4.57
N PHE A 61 -3.54 -3.16 -3.79
CA PHE A 61 -2.19 -2.76 -4.17
C PHE A 61 -1.71 -3.46 -5.44
N GLN A 62 -1.97 -4.76 -5.57
CA GLN A 62 -1.55 -5.51 -6.76
C GLN A 62 -2.27 -5.00 -8.01
N TYR A 63 -3.58 -4.77 -7.93
CA TYR A 63 -4.31 -4.18 -9.04
C TYR A 63 -3.75 -2.80 -9.42
N ALA A 64 -3.46 -1.97 -8.42
CA ALA A 64 -2.86 -0.65 -8.66
C ALA A 64 -1.47 -0.77 -9.29
N LEU A 65 -0.62 -1.69 -8.81
CA LEU A 65 0.71 -1.92 -9.37
C LEU A 65 0.66 -2.35 -10.84
N ASP A 66 -0.35 -3.12 -11.22
CA ASP A 66 -0.50 -3.65 -12.58
C ASP A 66 -1.09 -2.60 -13.55
N ASN A 67 -1.86 -1.63 -13.06
CA ASN A 67 -2.68 -0.76 -13.91
C ASN A 67 -2.35 0.74 -13.80
N VAL A 68 -1.68 1.18 -12.73
CA VAL A 68 -1.26 2.58 -12.62
C VAL A 68 -0.07 2.83 -13.54
N ARG A 69 -0.14 3.94 -14.29
CA ARG A 69 0.90 4.32 -15.24
C ARG A 69 2.21 4.68 -14.55
N THR A 70 3.29 4.55 -15.28
CA THR A 70 4.56 5.19 -14.97
C THR A 70 4.48 6.65 -15.43
N ASN A 71 4.63 7.59 -14.52
CA ASN A 71 4.65 9.01 -14.86
C ASN A 71 6.08 9.54 -14.79
N ASP A 72 6.36 10.54 -15.61
CA ASP A 72 7.64 11.24 -15.60
C ASP A 72 7.78 12.19 -14.40
N THR A 73 6.67 12.51 -13.72
CA THR A 73 6.69 13.40 -12.56
C THR A 73 6.58 12.64 -11.23
N LYS A 74 7.46 13.00 -10.30
CA LYS A 74 7.44 12.51 -8.92
C LYS A 74 6.41 13.21 -8.03
N ARG A 75 5.59 14.10 -8.59
CA ARG A 75 4.54 14.84 -7.84
C ARG A 75 3.19 14.14 -7.86
N GLN A 76 3.04 13.08 -8.67
CA GLN A 76 1.80 12.32 -8.80
C GLN A 76 2.00 10.87 -8.37
N VAL A 77 0.92 10.24 -7.93
CA VAL A 77 0.93 8.80 -7.68
C VAL A 77 1.14 8.08 -9.02
N ASN A 78 2.20 7.32 -9.10
CA ASN A 78 2.56 6.50 -10.24
C ASN A 78 2.86 5.07 -9.79
N LYS A 79 3.14 4.18 -10.72
CA LYS A 79 3.42 2.77 -10.45
C LYS A 79 4.49 2.56 -9.37
N TYR A 80 5.53 3.40 -9.34
CA TYR A 80 6.65 3.24 -8.41
C TYR A 80 6.29 3.70 -6.99
N VAL A 81 5.43 4.72 -6.88
CA VAL A 81 4.83 5.11 -5.60
C VAL A 81 3.99 3.96 -5.04
N VAL A 82 3.14 3.36 -5.88
CA VAL A 82 2.34 2.19 -5.50
C VAL A 82 3.25 1.06 -5.02
N GLY A 83 4.30 0.72 -5.79
CA GLY A 83 5.24 -0.35 -5.44
C GLY A 83 5.95 -0.12 -4.11
N ALA A 84 6.46 1.09 -3.88
CA ALA A 84 7.14 1.45 -2.64
C ALA A 84 6.22 1.35 -1.41
N TYR A 85 4.99 1.85 -1.51
CA TYR A 85 4.01 1.73 -0.43
C TYR A 85 3.54 0.29 -0.25
N MET A 86 3.25 -0.44 -1.33
CA MET A 86 2.89 -1.87 -1.26
C MET A 86 3.96 -2.66 -0.52
N SER A 87 5.24 -2.46 -0.86
CA SER A 87 6.34 -3.15 -0.18
C SER A 87 6.33 -2.91 1.33
N ARG A 88 6.25 -1.65 1.75
CA ARG A 88 6.25 -1.27 3.16
C ARG A 88 5.03 -1.78 3.91
N GLU A 89 3.84 -1.57 3.34
CA GLU A 89 2.59 -1.91 4.01
C GLU A 89 2.40 -3.42 4.12
N MET A 90 2.69 -4.17 3.04
CA MET A 90 2.55 -5.63 3.06
C MET A 90 3.58 -6.31 3.96
N LEU A 91 4.81 -5.78 4.05
CA LEU A 91 5.80 -6.25 5.03
C LEU A 91 5.28 -6.08 6.46
N TYR A 92 4.71 -4.92 6.77
CA TYR A 92 4.12 -4.65 8.08
C TYR A 92 2.99 -5.64 8.42
N HIS A 93 1.99 -5.78 7.55
CA HIS A 93 0.84 -6.66 7.79
C HIS A 93 1.25 -8.13 7.90
N ALA A 94 2.15 -8.59 7.05
CA ALA A 94 2.65 -9.97 7.10
C ALA A 94 3.40 -10.27 8.40
N THR A 95 4.29 -9.38 8.82
CA THR A 95 5.05 -9.57 10.06
C THR A 95 4.17 -9.43 11.29
N TRP A 96 3.24 -8.48 11.29
CA TRP A 96 2.26 -8.36 12.37
C TRP A 96 1.47 -9.66 12.54
N LEU A 97 0.85 -10.16 11.48
CA LEU A 97 0.05 -11.39 11.51
C LEU A 97 0.89 -12.62 11.89
N LYS A 98 2.15 -12.67 11.46
CA LYS A 98 3.07 -13.75 11.82
C LYS A 98 3.31 -13.82 13.34
N TYR A 99 3.47 -12.69 14.00
CA TYR A 99 3.88 -12.64 15.40
C TYR A 99 2.70 -12.47 16.37
N HIS A 100 1.59 -11.90 15.91
CA HIS A 100 0.43 -11.60 16.77
C HIS A 100 -0.82 -12.42 16.42
N GLY A 101 -0.86 -13.06 15.23
CA GLY A 101 -2.03 -13.85 14.80
C GLY A 101 -3.19 -13.00 14.26
N THR A 102 -4.38 -13.59 14.23
CA THR A 102 -5.56 -13.01 13.57
C THR A 102 -6.22 -11.87 14.34
N THR A 103 -6.02 -11.82 15.67
CA THR A 103 -6.55 -10.79 16.56
C THR A 103 -5.54 -10.47 17.65
N VAL A 104 -5.75 -9.36 18.35
CA VAL A 104 -4.96 -9.05 19.56
C VAL A 104 -5.64 -9.65 20.78
N GLY A 105 -4.90 -10.43 21.57
CA GLY A 105 -5.38 -10.99 22.84
C GLY A 105 -5.47 -12.52 22.86
N PRO A 106 -6.09 -13.07 23.93
CA PRO A 106 -6.06 -14.52 24.19
C PRO A 106 -6.83 -15.37 23.20
N THR A 107 -7.68 -14.76 22.37
CA THR A 107 -8.44 -15.44 21.31
C THR A 107 -7.73 -15.38 19.94
N SER A 108 -6.50 -14.90 19.89
CA SER A 108 -5.75 -14.81 18.66
C SER A 108 -5.34 -16.19 18.17
N GLU A 109 -5.66 -16.49 16.91
CA GLU A 109 -5.25 -17.71 16.24
C GLU A 109 -3.99 -17.47 15.40
N LYS A 110 -3.15 -18.50 15.33
CA LYS A 110 -1.97 -18.47 14.46
C LYS A 110 -2.40 -18.43 13.00
N VAL A 111 -1.85 -17.50 12.24
CA VAL A 111 -2.04 -17.44 10.79
C VAL A 111 -1.18 -18.51 10.10
N ALA A 112 -1.75 -19.16 9.09
CA ALA A 112 -1.04 -20.18 8.33
C ALA A 112 0.20 -19.61 7.63
N ASP A 113 1.28 -20.39 7.62
CA ASP A 113 2.56 -19.95 7.01
C ASP A 113 2.41 -19.65 5.51
N GLY A 114 1.47 -20.28 4.82
CA GLY A 114 1.13 -20.01 3.42
C GLY A 114 0.57 -18.60 3.21
N ASP A 115 -0.34 -18.16 4.07
CA ASP A 115 -0.89 -16.80 4.01
C ASP A 115 0.17 -15.75 4.30
N ILE A 116 1.02 -15.99 5.30
CA ILE A 116 2.13 -15.09 5.60
C ILE A 116 3.10 -14.97 4.40
N LYS A 117 3.44 -16.11 3.78
CA LYS A 117 4.32 -16.09 2.59
C LYS A 117 3.69 -15.33 1.43
N ASN A 118 2.36 -15.47 1.23
CA ASN A 118 1.66 -14.74 0.18
C ASN A 118 1.71 -13.22 0.41
N LEU A 119 1.47 -12.77 1.65
CA LEU A 119 1.56 -11.35 1.99
C LEU A 119 3.00 -10.82 1.85
N LEU A 120 4.01 -11.59 2.25
CA LEU A 120 5.43 -11.24 2.04
C LEU A 120 5.79 -11.18 0.56
N GLN A 121 5.20 -12.06 -0.28
CA GLN A 121 5.40 -11.98 -1.73
C GLN A 121 4.85 -10.68 -2.29
N GLY A 122 3.73 -10.17 -1.77
CA GLY A 122 3.24 -8.83 -2.11
C GLY A 122 4.26 -7.73 -1.78
N ALA A 123 4.92 -7.82 -0.63
CA ALA A 123 5.98 -6.88 -0.29
C ALA A 123 7.17 -6.95 -1.27
N ILE A 124 7.57 -8.15 -1.65
CA ILE A 124 8.65 -8.39 -2.64
C ILE A 124 8.25 -7.81 -4.00
N ASN A 125 7.07 -8.12 -4.49
CA ASN A 125 6.57 -7.62 -5.78
C ASN A 125 6.60 -6.09 -5.85
N GLY A 126 6.18 -5.42 -4.79
CA GLY A 126 6.23 -3.96 -4.68
C GLY A 126 7.65 -3.42 -4.73
N ALA A 127 8.58 -4.02 -3.97
CA ALA A 127 9.99 -3.63 -3.96
C ALA A 127 10.65 -3.83 -5.33
N GLU A 128 10.47 -5.00 -5.93
CA GLU A 128 11.05 -5.35 -7.23
C GLU A 128 10.56 -4.43 -8.35
N ALA A 129 9.30 -4.01 -8.33
CA ALA A 129 8.77 -3.07 -9.30
C ALA A 129 9.52 -1.72 -9.30
N VAL A 130 9.98 -1.28 -8.12
CA VAL A 130 10.78 -0.06 -7.99
C VAL A 130 12.24 -0.31 -8.33
N MET A 131 12.85 -1.34 -7.75
CA MET A 131 14.28 -1.66 -7.92
C MET A 131 14.63 -1.98 -9.37
N ASN A 132 13.81 -2.80 -10.03
CA ASN A 132 14.04 -3.23 -11.41
C ASN A 132 13.68 -2.15 -12.45
N SER A 133 13.13 -1.01 -12.03
CA SER A 133 12.82 0.10 -12.94
C SER A 133 14.07 0.75 -13.53
N GLY A 134 15.19 0.69 -12.83
CA GLY A 134 16.43 1.40 -13.19
C GLY A 134 16.35 2.93 -13.07
N ILE A 135 15.22 3.47 -12.54
CA ILE A 135 14.97 4.93 -12.44
C ILE A 135 15.54 5.49 -11.14
N TYR A 136 15.53 4.69 -10.08
CA TYR A 136 15.95 5.11 -8.74
C TYR A 136 17.28 4.45 -8.36
N SER A 137 18.09 5.18 -7.63
CA SER A 137 19.37 4.66 -7.14
C SER A 137 19.74 5.30 -5.81
N ILE A 138 20.44 4.56 -4.96
CA ILE A 138 21.05 5.08 -3.74
C ILE A 138 22.41 5.66 -4.11
N GLY A 139 22.67 6.91 -3.82
CA GLY A 139 23.92 7.52 -4.28
C GLY A 139 24.35 8.77 -3.53
N ASN A 140 23.49 9.34 -2.70
CA ASN A 140 23.79 10.58 -2.00
C ASN A 140 24.23 10.32 -0.55
N THR A 141 24.99 11.27 0.00
CA THR A 141 25.22 11.28 1.45
C THR A 141 23.91 11.56 2.17
N TYR A 142 23.73 11.02 3.36
CA TYR A 142 22.54 11.24 4.18
C TYR A 142 22.18 12.73 4.31
N ASN A 143 23.18 13.58 4.58
CA ASN A 143 22.94 15.01 4.70
C ASN A 143 22.43 15.63 3.40
N ALA A 144 23.03 15.32 2.26
CA ALA A 144 22.61 15.87 0.96
C ALA A 144 21.18 15.46 0.60
N LEU A 145 20.74 14.25 0.98
CA LEU A 145 19.38 13.78 0.74
C LEU A 145 18.32 14.66 1.42
N PHE A 146 18.60 15.16 2.63
CA PHE A 146 17.64 15.95 3.42
C PHE A 146 17.84 17.46 3.35
N THR A 147 18.91 17.94 2.72
CA THR A 147 19.20 19.40 2.60
C THR A 147 19.06 19.92 1.18
N THR A 148 18.72 19.07 0.21
CA THR A 148 18.50 19.49 -1.17
C THR A 148 17.12 20.10 -1.37
N ASP A 149 17.04 21.19 -2.11
CA ASP A 149 15.79 21.78 -2.57
C ASP A 149 15.31 21.15 -3.91
N ASP A 150 16.21 20.47 -4.63
CA ASP A 150 15.89 19.78 -5.89
C ASP A 150 15.48 18.33 -5.65
N LEU A 151 14.23 18.13 -5.26
CA LEU A 151 13.66 16.80 -5.08
C LEU A 151 13.31 16.11 -6.42
N ALA A 152 13.09 16.89 -7.48
CA ALA A 152 12.74 16.35 -8.79
C ALA A 152 13.86 15.51 -9.38
N ASN A 153 15.10 16.03 -9.32
CA ASN A 153 16.28 15.37 -9.87
C ASN A 153 17.00 14.45 -8.87
N ASN A 154 16.57 14.42 -7.62
CA ASN A 154 17.18 13.53 -6.62
C ASN A 154 16.82 12.06 -6.94
N PRO A 155 17.82 11.18 -7.24
CA PRO A 155 17.56 9.80 -7.67
C PRO A 155 16.98 8.90 -6.57
N GLU A 156 17.05 9.29 -5.30
CA GLU A 156 16.50 8.54 -4.17
C GLU A 156 15.03 8.90 -3.89
N VAL A 157 14.54 10.03 -4.41
CA VAL A 157 13.17 10.50 -4.18
C VAL A 157 12.21 9.86 -5.17
N ILE A 158 11.25 9.11 -4.65
CA ILE A 158 10.19 8.45 -5.44
C ILE A 158 8.96 9.35 -5.58
N TRP A 159 8.61 10.05 -4.52
CA TRP A 159 7.44 10.91 -4.47
C TRP A 159 7.66 12.07 -3.50
N TYR A 160 7.22 13.28 -3.91
CA TYR A 160 7.29 14.46 -3.06
C TYR A 160 6.12 15.41 -3.32
N ARG A 161 5.88 16.28 -2.37
CA ARG A 161 4.94 17.39 -2.51
C ARG A 161 5.72 18.70 -2.62
N GLU A 162 5.42 19.46 -3.66
CA GLU A 162 5.98 20.79 -3.84
C GLU A 162 5.11 21.82 -3.10
N TYR A 163 5.75 22.69 -2.38
CA TYR A 163 5.13 23.85 -1.75
C TYR A 163 5.68 25.10 -2.45
N THR A 164 4.83 25.84 -3.12
CA THR A 164 5.18 27.16 -3.66
C THR A 164 4.98 28.18 -2.55
N SER A 165 6.01 29.00 -2.28
CA SER A 165 5.81 30.23 -1.50
C SER A 165 4.81 31.10 -2.26
N GLY A 166 3.65 31.36 -1.63
CA GLY A 166 2.64 32.29 -2.16
C GLY A 166 3.12 33.73 -2.15
#